data_9a0a85b73269f7935e8419dcc153dcd5
#
_entry.id   9a0a85b73269f7935e8419dcc153dcd5
#
_cell.length_a   1.000
_cell.length_b   1.000
_cell.length_c   1.000
_cell.angle_alpha   90.00
_cell.angle_beta   90.00
_cell.angle_gamma   90.00
#
_symmetry.space_group_name_H-M   'P 1'
#
loop_
_entity.id
_entity.type
_entity.pdbx_description
1 polymer ?
#
loop_
_entity_poly.entity_id
_entity_poly.type
_entity_poly.pdbx_seq_one_letter_code
_entity_poly.pdbx_strand_id
1 'polypeptide(L)'
;WEDAALVSLHGRKENLMAVIKENKKVFALVSNAEEIRQILTKMTEYGMGEVTVRIGTELSYKNEEIQTGTARSLLHYKGENLAVLYIENESGGENPVIPAIPDDTFVRGDVPMTKEEVRSISIAKLKIKKDAVVYDVGAGTGSISVEAAMVATQGNVYAIEQKVEAQELIRENARRMHVDNLHVIEGMAPEALEELPAPDCVFIGGSKGKLYEILDAIRKKNPFVRVVLNAISLETMMQVLKYTEENEIEEAEVIQVAVSRAKKVGSYHMMNGQNPIYVISFTSRPAKKEADPENEDDFVLEEINLDEVEPEDMTGDIVEDITK
;
A
#
# COMPACT_ATOMS: atom_id res chain seq x y z
N TRP A 1 27.36 -17.83 -2.28
CA TRP A 1 26.98 -16.40 -2.10
C TRP A 1 26.27 -15.85 -3.33
N GLU A 2 26.34 -16.54 -4.45
CA GLU A 2 25.55 -16.22 -5.64
C GLU A 2 24.05 -16.20 -5.29
N ASP A 3 23.34 -15.23 -5.84
CA ASP A 3 21.90 -15.00 -5.60
C ASP A 3 21.54 -14.63 -4.15
N ALA A 4 22.50 -14.18 -3.35
CA ALA A 4 22.21 -13.69 -2.00
C ALA A 4 21.91 -12.19 -2.01
N ALA A 5 20.82 -11.78 -1.33
CA ALA A 5 20.58 -10.39 -1.05
C ALA A 5 21.50 -9.88 0.06
N LEU A 6 22.03 -8.67 -0.12
CA LEU A 6 22.88 -8.00 0.86
C LEU A 6 22.16 -6.80 1.44
N VAL A 7 22.03 -6.77 2.76
CA VAL A 7 21.32 -5.71 3.48
C VAL A 7 22.22 -5.14 4.59
N SER A 8 22.24 -3.83 4.75
CA SER A 8 22.87 -3.19 5.90
C SER A 8 21.81 -2.53 6.76
N LEU A 9 21.65 -3.04 7.97
CA LEU A 9 20.78 -2.46 9.00
C LEU A 9 21.54 -1.50 9.91
N HIS A 10 22.88 -1.47 9.79
CA HIS A 10 23.73 -0.57 10.57
C HIS A 10 23.44 0.90 10.20
N GLY A 11 22.71 1.59 11.08
CA GLY A 11 22.33 3.00 10.90
C GLY A 11 21.29 3.26 9.82
N ARG A 12 20.63 2.21 9.30
CA ARG A 12 19.58 2.32 8.26
C ARG A 12 18.35 1.51 8.66
N LYS A 13 17.19 1.97 8.22
CA LYS A 13 15.94 1.21 8.32
C LYS A 13 15.65 0.58 6.96
N GLU A 14 15.72 -0.75 6.92
CA GLU A 14 15.38 -1.54 5.73
C GLU A 14 14.25 -2.51 6.11
N ASN A 15 13.39 -2.82 5.16
CA ASN A 15 12.34 -3.81 5.36
C ASN A 15 12.92 -5.23 5.19
N LEU A 16 13.61 -5.71 6.23
CA LEU A 16 14.28 -7.01 6.21
C LEU A 16 13.30 -8.17 5.99
N MET A 17 12.05 -8.09 6.50
CA MET A 17 11.07 -9.16 6.31
C MET A 17 10.70 -9.33 4.84
N ALA A 18 10.52 -8.23 4.09
CA ALA A 18 10.29 -8.30 2.65
C ALA A 18 11.50 -8.90 1.92
N VAL A 19 12.72 -8.49 2.29
CA VAL A 19 13.94 -9.05 1.69
C VAL A 19 14.06 -10.56 1.95
N ILE A 20 13.78 -11.03 3.17
CA ILE A 20 13.80 -12.47 3.51
C ILE A 20 12.73 -13.23 2.73
N LYS A 21 11.55 -12.64 2.55
CA LYS A 21 10.45 -13.25 1.79
C LYS A 21 10.79 -13.39 0.30
N GLU A 22 11.46 -12.41 -0.27
CA GLU A 22 11.80 -12.37 -1.70
C GLU A 22 13.05 -13.18 -2.05
N ASN A 23 13.88 -13.57 -1.08
CA ASN A 23 15.18 -14.19 -1.34
C ASN A 23 15.40 -15.46 -0.53
N LYS A 24 16.01 -16.49 -1.17
CA LYS A 24 16.41 -17.72 -0.48
C LYS A 24 17.58 -17.52 0.46
N LYS A 25 18.44 -16.53 0.17
CA LYS A 25 19.65 -16.26 0.95
C LYS A 25 19.76 -14.77 1.20
N VAL A 26 19.93 -14.38 2.44
CA VAL A 26 20.10 -12.97 2.83
C VAL A 26 21.29 -12.84 3.77
N PHE A 27 22.21 -11.91 3.47
CA PHE A 27 23.21 -11.44 4.40
C PHE A 27 22.79 -10.08 4.94
N ALA A 28 22.69 -9.95 6.25
CA ALA A 28 22.37 -8.70 6.93
C ALA A 28 23.48 -8.29 7.88
N LEU A 29 24.01 -7.08 7.70
CA LEU A 29 24.95 -6.47 8.64
C LEU A 29 24.17 -5.81 9.77
N VAL A 30 24.45 -6.17 11.01
CA VAL A 30 23.71 -5.78 12.23
C VAL A 30 24.65 -5.18 13.26
N SER A 31 24.21 -4.14 13.96
CA SER A 31 25.09 -3.36 14.84
C SER A 31 25.40 -4.02 16.19
N ASN A 32 24.44 -4.77 16.75
CA ASN A 32 24.56 -5.29 18.12
C ASN A 32 23.53 -6.41 18.39
N ALA A 33 23.69 -7.07 19.54
CA ALA A 33 22.84 -8.17 19.96
C ALA A 33 21.37 -7.79 20.20
N GLU A 34 21.08 -6.57 20.60
CA GLU A 34 19.71 -6.12 20.81
C GLU A 34 18.95 -6.06 19.47
N GLU A 35 19.58 -5.52 18.45
CA GLU A 35 19.03 -5.49 17.10
C GLU A 35 18.82 -6.90 16.55
N ILE A 36 19.75 -7.83 16.81
CA ILE A 36 19.60 -9.25 16.46
C ILE A 36 18.36 -9.85 17.13
N ARG A 37 18.18 -9.65 18.43
CA ARG A 37 17.00 -10.16 19.16
C ARG A 37 15.69 -9.58 18.61
N GLN A 38 15.66 -8.29 18.29
CA GLN A 38 14.50 -7.64 17.67
C GLN A 38 14.18 -8.25 16.31
N ILE A 39 15.18 -8.50 15.46
CA ILE A 39 15.02 -9.18 14.17
C ILE A 39 14.46 -10.59 14.37
N LEU A 40 15.05 -11.39 15.23
CA LEU A 40 14.62 -12.77 15.50
C LEU A 40 13.20 -12.83 16.09
N THR A 41 12.86 -11.89 16.97
CA THR A 41 11.51 -11.73 17.53
C THR A 41 10.52 -11.42 16.41
N LYS A 42 10.84 -10.44 15.59
CA LYS A 42 10.02 -10.04 14.46
C LYS A 42 9.82 -11.18 13.44
N MET A 43 10.90 -11.88 13.08
CA MET A 43 10.81 -13.08 12.22
C MET A 43 9.85 -14.12 12.83
N THR A 44 9.92 -14.34 14.14
CA THR A 44 9.06 -15.31 14.84
C THR A 44 7.59 -14.86 14.86
N GLU A 45 7.33 -13.59 15.14
CA GLU A 45 5.98 -13.00 15.16
C GLU A 45 5.31 -13.02 13.78
N TYR A 46 6.10 -12.84 12.73
CA TYR A 46 5.63 -12.85 11.34
C TYR A 46 5.74 -14.21 10.66
N GLY A 47 5.74 -15.31 11.44
CA GLY A 47 5.63 -16.67 10.89
C GLY A 47 6.90 -17.24 10.29
N MET A 48 8.05 -16.54 10.42
CA MET A 48 9.37 -16.99 9.93
C MET A 48 10.25 -17.59 11.05
N GLY A 49 9.64 -18.05 12.15
CA GLY A 49 10.36 -18.55 13.31
C GLY A 49 11.20 -19.80 13.03
N GLU A 50 10.87 -20.60 12.04
CA GLU A 50 11.58 -21.82 11.65
C GLU A 50 12.65 -21.58 10.56
N VAL A 51 12.79 -20.35 10.05
CA VAL A 51 13.83 -19.99 9.09
C VAL A 51 15.21 -20.12 9.73
N THR A 52 16.15 -20.71 9.00
CA THR A 52 17.53 -20.92 9.48
C THR A 52 18.28 -19.60 9.51
N VAL A 53 18.93 -19.33 10.65
CA VAL A 53 19.76 -18.14 10.84
C VAL A 53 21.14 -18.57 11.35
N ARG A 54 22.19 -18.02 10.77
CA ARG A 54 23.57 -18.11 11.26
C ARG A 54 24.03 -16.72 11.64
N ILE A 55 24.51 -16.57 12.87
CA ILE A 55 25.01 -15.31 13.42
C ILE A 55 26.53 -15.45 13.50
N GLY A 56 27.23 -14.65 12.68
CA GLY A 56 28.68 -14.63 12.66
C GLY A 56 29.22 -13.36 13.31
N THR A 57 30.11 -13.51 14.29
CA THR A 57 30.81 -12.42 14.95
C THR A 57 32.33 -12.61 14.83
N GLU A 58 33.08 -11.50 14.86
CA GLU A 58 34.55 -11.50 14.75
C GLU A 58 35.07 -12.33 13.56
N LEU A 59 34.30 -12.33 12.44
CA LEU A 59 34.60 -13.14 11.26
C LEU A 59 35.99 -12.81 10.72
N SER A 60 36.77 -13.86 10.44
CA SER A 60 38.17 -13.79 10.00
C SER A 60 39.16 -13.36 11.11
N TYR A 61 38.75 -13.19 12.36
CA TYR A 61 39.62 -12.93 13.51
C TYR A 61 39.79 -14.19 14.35
N LYS A 62 40.75 -14.16 15.31
CA LYS A 62 41.06 -15.31 16.19
C LYS A 62 39.87 -15.76 17.07
N ASN A 63 38.94 -14.84 17.33
CA ASN A 63 37.76 -15.05 18.16
C ASN A 63 36.48 -15.22 17.31
N GLU A 64 36.66 -15.68 16.08
CA GLU A 64 35.49 -15.96 15.21
C GLU A 64 34.52 -16.92 15.89
N GLU A 65 33.28 -16.54 15.93
CA GLU A 65 32.18 -17.36 16.44
C GLU A 65 31.02 -17.36 15.44
N ILE A 66 30.47 -18.55 15.18
CA ILE A 66 29.27 -18.73 14.35
C ILE A 66 28.26 -19.55 15.13
N GLN A 67 27.12 -18.93 15.46
CA GLN A 67 25.98 -19.62 16.07
C GLN A 67 24.94 -19.92 14.99
N THR A 68 24.45 -21.15 14.94
CA THR A 68 23.46 -21.61 13.96
C THR A 68 22.22 -22.12 14.69
N GLY A 69 21.03 -21.73 14.18
CA GLY A 69 19.75 -22.20 14.70
C GLY A 69 18.59 -21.69 13.84
N THR A 70 17.36 -21.93 14.29
CA THR A 70 16.19 -21.25 13.74
C THR A 70 16.01 -19.89 14.41
N ALA A 71 15.31 -18.94 13.74
CA ALA A 71 15.03 -17.64 14.34
C ALA A 71 14.42 -17.76 15.74
N ARG A 72 13.48 -18.71 15.91
CA ARG A 72 12.86 -19.02 17.21
C ARG A 72 13.85 -19.53 18.25
N SER A 73 14.77 -20.41 17.87
CA SER A 73 15.74 -21.01 18.80
C SER A 73 16.79 -20.02 19.29
N LEU A 74 17.06 -18.98 18.50
CA LEU A 74 18.07 -17.95 18.77
C LEU A 74 17.51 -16.67 19.44
N LEU A 75 16.25 -16.63 19.86
CA LEU A 75 15.59 -15.46 20.49
C LEU A 75 16.37 -14.89 21.70
N HIS A 76 17.14 -15.74 22.40
CA HIS A 76 17.92 -15.35 23.59
C HIS A 76 19.41 -15.16 23.29
N TYR A 77 19.75 -14.83 22.06
CA TYR A 77 21.14 -14.54 21.67
C TYR A 77 21.81 -13.51 22.60
N LYS A 78 23.06 -13.79 23.03
CA LYS A 78 23.77 -13.00 24.06
C LYS A 78 25.06 -12.34 23.57
N GLY A 79 25.35 -12.33 22.27
CA GLY A 79 26.55 -11.67 21.76
C GLY A 79 26.54 -10.15 22.02
N GLU A 80 27.70 -9.51 21.92
CA GLU A 80 27.85 -8.07 22.21
C GLU A 80 28.34 -7.25 21.04
N ASN A 81 28.85 -7.87 19.98
CA ASN A 81 29.56 -7.20 18.89
C ASN A 81 28.74 -7.05 17.61
N LEU A 82 29.29 -6.26 16.68
CA LEU A 82 28.85 -6.21 15.28
C LEU A 82 28.80 -7.64 14.72
N ALA A 83 27.71 -7.97 14.07
CA ALA A 83 27.48 -9.30 13.51
C ALA A 83 26.99 -9.27 12.08
N VAL A 84 27.21 -10.37 11.40
CA VAL A 84 26.58 -10.68 10.12
C VAL A 84 25.57 -11.79 10.36
N LEU A 85 24.32 -11.54 9.97
CA LEU A 85 23.30 -12.57 9.89
C LEU A 85 23.32 -13.17 8.48
N TYR A 86 23.45 -14.49 8.39
CA TYR A 86 23.11 -15.22 7.19
C TYR A 86 21.78 -15.94 7.41
N ILE A 87 20.79 -15.57 6.64
CA ILE A 87 19.42 -16.07 6.75
C ILE A 87 19.13 -16.91 5.52
N GLU A 88 18.67 -18.14 5.74
CA GLU A 88 18.40 -19.13 4.70
C GLU A 88 16.92 -19.50 4.74
N ASN A 89 16.16 -18.93 3.78
CA ASN A 89 14.73 -19.16 3.63
C ASN A 89 14.47 -19.99 2.37
N GLU A 90 14.24 -21.29 2.52
CA GLU A 90 14.02 -22.20 1.40
C GLU A 90 12.83 -21.78 0.51
N SER A 91 11.80 -21.17 1.11
CA SER A 91 10.59 -20.66 0.41
C SER A 91 10.77 -19.25 -0.15
N GLY A 92 11.95 -18.64 0.01
CA GLY A 92 12.22 -17.30 -0.50
C GLY A 92 12.06 -17.21 -2.02
N GLY A 93 11.31 -16.22 -2.50
CA GLY A 93 11.06 -15.99 -3.92
C GLY A 93 10.07 -16.95 -4.58
N GLU A 94 9.52 -17.93 -3.85
CA GLU A 94 8.55 -18.90 -4.43
C GLU A 94 7.15 -18.32 -4.59
N ASN A 95 6.83 -17.28 -3.82
CA ASN A 95 5.54 -16.59 -3.91
C ASN A 95 5.77 -15.18 -4.46
N PRO A 96 5.72 -14.96 -5.77
CA PRO A 96 5.71 -13.62 -6.31
C PRO A 96 4.54 -12.85 -5.68
N VAL A 97 4.74 -11.55 -5.44
CA VAL A 97 3.65 -10.66 -5.06
C VAL A 97 2.65 -10.66 -6.22
N ILE A 98 1.63 -11.51 -6.11
CA ILE A 98 0.53 -11.53 -7.07
C ILE A 98 -0.48 -10.52 -6.54
N PRO A 99 -0.76 -9.42 -7.25
CA PRO A 99 -1.95 -8.62 -6.98
C PRO A 99 -3.17 -9.55 -7.09
N ALA A 100 -4.20 -9.30 -6.28
CA ALA A 100 -5.40 -10.13 -6.16
C ALA A 100 -5.25 -11.37 -5.25
N ILE A 101 -4.92 -11.12 -3.99
CA ILE A 101 -4.98 -12.18 -2.97
C ILE A 101 -6.45 -12.62 -2.81
N PRO A 102 -6.77 -13.93 -2.87
CA PRO A 102 -8.14 -14.40 -2.68
C PRO A 102 -8.75 -13.93 -1.37
N ASP A 103 -10.04 -13.59 -1.41
CA ASP A 103 -10.78 -13.06 -0.24
C ASP A 103 -10.75 -13.99 0.98
N ASP A 104 -10.71 -15.31 0.77
CA ASP A 104 -10.69 -16.34 1.83
C ASP A 104 -9.33 -16.47 2.54
N THR A 105 -8.29 -15.87 1.98
CA THR A 105 -6.97 -15.80 2.62
C THR A 105 -6.98 -14.84 3.81
N PHE A 106 -7.85 -13.82 3.79
CA PHE A 106 -7.96 -12.83 4.85
C PHE A 106 -8.88 -13.27 5.99
N VAL A 107 -8.49 -12.98 7.23
CA VAL A 107 -9.38 -13.01 8.39
C VAL A 107 -10.23 -11.73 8.37
N ARG A 108 -11.56 -11.85 8.45
CA ARG A 108 -12.44 -10.67 8.32
C ARG A 108 -13.49 -10.50 9.40
N GLY A 109 -13.94 -11.55 10.08
CA GLY A 109 -15.08 -11.47 10.98
C GLY A 109 -16.31 -10.85 10.29
N ASP A 110 -16.98 -9.94 11.00
CA ASP A 110 -18.12 -9.16 10.49
C ASP A 110 -17.71 -7.79 9.90
N VAL A 111 -16.40 -7.52 9.80
CA VAL A 111 -15.87 -6.25 9.27
C VAL A 111 -15.96 -6.25 7.74
N PRO A 112 -16.44 -5.16 7.11
CA PRO A 112 -16.43 -5.03 5.67
C PRO A 112 -15.02 -5.15 5.08
N MET A 113 -14.94 -5.81 3.92
CA MET A 113 -13.69 -6.02 3.18
C MET A 113 -13.87 -5.68 1.71
N THR A 114 -12.94 -4.91 1.16
CA THR A 114 -12.86 -4.67 -0.29
C THR A 114 -12.57 -5.99 -0.99
N LYS A 115 -13.45 -6.39 -1.92
CA LYS A 115 -13.37 -7.67 -2.62
C LYS A 115 -12.20 -7.71 -3.59
N GLU A 116 -11.71 -8.92 -3.84
CA GLU A 116 -10.52 -9.22 -4.64
C GLU A 116 -10.45 -8.44 -5.95
N GLU A 117 -11.50 -8.43 -6.75
CA GLU A 117 -11.53 -7.78 -8.06
C GLU A 117 -11.41 -6.25 -7.92
N VAL A 118 -12.17 -5.67 -7.00
CA VAL A 118 -12.15 -4.21 -6.73
C VAL A 118 -10.83 -3.81 -6.08
N ARG A 119 -10.30 -4.65 -5.16
CA ARG A 119 -9.02 -4.42 -4.49
C ARG A 119 -7.88 -4.40 -5.48
N SER A 120 -7.82 -5.37 -6.40
CA SER A 120 -6.80 -5.44 -7.44
C SER A 120 -6.78 -4.19 -8.32
N ILE A 121 -7.96 -3.73 -8.74
CA ILE A 121 -8.09 -2.50 -9.52
C ILE A 121 -7.64 -1.30 -8.70
N SER A 122 -8.06 -1.19 -7.43
CA SER A 122 -7.70 -0.08 -6.55
C SER A 122 -6.19 -0.01 -6.32
N ILE A 123 -5.53 -1.14 -6.06
CA ILE A 123 -4.07 -1.23 -5.91
C ILE A 123 -3.35 -0.81 -7.20
N ALA A 124 -3.83 -1.26 -8.37
CA ALA A 124 -3.25 -0.86 -9.65
C ALA A 124 -3.37 0.65 -9.89
N LYS A 125 -4.52 1.25 -9.54
CA LYS A 125 -4.77 2.70 -9.71
C LYS A 125 -3.98 3.58 -8.73
N LEU A 126 -3.54 3.04 -7.59
CA LEU A 126 -2.67 3.74 -6.65
C LEU A 126 -1.27 4.01 -7.22
N LYS A 127 -0.82 3.24 -8.23
CA LYS A 127 0.52 3.40 -8.84
C LYS A 127 1.66 3.38 -7.80
N ILE A 128 1.57 2.50 -6.81
CA ILE A 128 2.49 2.43 -5.66
C ILE A 128 3.92 2.14 -6.11
N LYS A 129 4.87 2.96 -5.66
CA LYS A 129 6.31 2.72 -5.82
C LYS A 129 6.84 1.89 -4.65
N LYS A 130 8.00 1.24 -4.84
CA LYS A 130 8.60 0.38 -3.80
C LYS A 130 8.88 1.12 -2.48
N ASP A 131 9.25 2.38 -2.54
CA ASP A 131 9.61 3.25 -1.42
C ASP A 131 8.47 4.16 -0.94
N ALA A 132 7.26 3.97 -1.47
CA ALA A 132 6.12 4.85 -1.22
C ALA A 132 5.63 4.82 0.24
N VAL A 133 5.22 5.99 0.71
CA VAL A 133 4.38 6.15 1.90
C VAL A 133 2.92 6.08 1.46
N VAL A 134 2.19 5.08 1.94
CA VAL A 134 0.81 4.83 1.56
C VAL A 134 -0.11 4.98 2.76
N TYR A 135 -1.24 5.67 2.61
CA TYR A 135 -2.32 5.66 3.59
C TYR A 135 -3.49 4.81 3.11
N ASP A 136 -4.10 4.07 4.04
CA ASP A 136 -5.37 3.37 3.85
C ASP A 136 -6.37 3.91 4.88
N VAL A 137 -7.24 4.81 4.44
CA VAL A 137 -8.22 5.50 5.30
C VAL A 137 -9.51 4.71 5.38
N GLY A 138 -9.87 4.28 6.60
CA GLY A 138 -10.97 3.37 6.84
C GLY A 138 -10.61 1.94 6.43
N ALA A 139 -9.48 1.46 6.92
CA ALA A 139 -8.82 0.24 6.45
C ALA A 139 -9.64 -1.06 6.65
N GLY A 140 -10.59 -1.08 7.58
CA GLY A 140 -11.44 -2.24 7.84
C GLY A 140 -10.63 -3.48 8.19
N THR A 141 -10.69 -4.52 7.35
CA THR A 141 -9.88 -5.74 7.55
C THR A 141 -8.39 -5.59 7.19
N GLY A 142 -8.00 -4.45 6.61
CA GLY A 142 -6.63 -4.20 6.13
C GLY A 142 -6.29 -4.91 4.81
N SER A 143 -7.27 -5.38 4.06
CA SER A 143 -6.97 -6.11 2.81
C SER A 143 -6.27 -5.24 1.77
N ILE A 144 -6.65 -3.96 1.63
CA ILE A 144 -5.92 -2.97 0.80
C ILE A 144 -4.55 -2.68 1.42
N SER A 145 -4.50 -2.44 2.74
CA SER A 145 -3.25 -2.12 3.45
C SER A 145 -2.19 -3.20 3.27
N VAL A 146 -2.58 -4.48 3.37
CA VAL A 146 -1.68 -5.64 3.21
C VAL A 146 -1.14 -5.72 1.78
N GLU A 147 -2.01 -5.65 0.76
CA GLU A 147 -1.54 -5.69 -0.64
C GLU A 147 -0.69 -4.45 -0.98
N ALA A 148 -1.05 -3.26 -0.48
CA ALA A 148 -0.23 -2.07 -0.63
C ALA A 148 1.17 -2.23 0.00
N ALA A 149 1.25 -2.84 1.20
CA ALA A 149 2.51 -3.08 1.88
C ALA A 149 3.40 -4.11 1.17
N MET A 150 2.80 -5.09 0.49
CA MET A 150 3.53 -6.03 -0.37
C MET A 150 4.12 -5.36 -1.62
N VAL A 151 3.50 -4.30 -2.12
CA VAL A 151 4.02 -3.53 -3.26
C VAL A 151 5.07 -2.53 -2.79
N ALA A 152 4.82 -1.81 -1.69
CA ALA A 152 5.72 -0.83 -1.10
C ALA A 152 6.82 -1.51 -0.26
N THR A 153 7.60 -2.41 -0.84
CA THR A 153 8.56 -3.28 -0.12
C THR A 153 9.66 -2.52 0.63
N GLN A 154 9.97 -1.29 0.24
CA GLN A 154 10.94 -0.39 0.87
C GLN A 154 10.26 0.84 1.52
N GLY A 155 8.94 0.93 1.39
CA GLY A 155 8.10 2.00 1.92
C GLY A 155 7.34 1.57 3.17
N ASN A 156 6.35 2.39 3.56
CA ASN A 156 5.51 2.14 4.73
C ASN A 156 4.03 2.37 4.39
N VAL A 157 3.16 1.54 4.95
CA VAL A 157 1.72 1.67 4.85
C VAL A 157 1.12 2.01 6.21
N TYR A 158 0.28 3.02 6.26
CA TYR A 158 -0.43 3.45 7.45
C TYR A 158 -1.92 3.14 7.27
N ALA A 159 -2.41 2.17 8.03
CA ALA A 159 -3.81 1.75 8.05
C ALA A 159 -4.56 2.50 9.15
N ILE A 160 -5.39 3.45 8.77
CA ILE A 160 -6.14 4.29 9.70
C ILE A 160 -7.51 3.63 9.94
N GLU A 161 -7.76 3.22 11.17
CA GLU A 161 -9.00 2.54 11.56
C GLU A 161 -9.39 2.89 13.00
N GLN A 162 -10.68 3.21 13.20
CA GLN A 162 -11.20 3.60 14.52
C GLN A 162 -11.66 2.42 15.38
N LYS A 163 -12.09 1.31 14.75
CA LYS A 163 -12.66 0.16 15.46
C LYS A 163 -11.56 -0.79 15.92
N VAL A 164 -11.46 -1.05 17.22
CA VAL A 164 -10.47 -1.95 17.82
C VAL A 164 -10.50 -3.35 17.19
N GLU A 165 -11.69 -3.91 16.97
CA GLU A 165 -11.86 -5.21 16.33
C GLU A 165 -11.24 -5.25 14.91
N ALA A 166 -11.45 -4.20 14.13
CA ALA A 166 -10.86 -4.10 12.79
C ALA A 166 -9.34 -3.93 12.85
N GLN A 167 -8.82 -3.16 13.81
CA GLN A 167 -7.37 -3.01 14.02
C GLN A 167 -6.69 -4.34 14.35
N GLU A 168 -7.34 -5.20 15.14
CA GLU A 168 -6.84 -6.55 15.44
C GLU A 168 -6.81 -7.42 14.19
N LEU A 169 -7.84 -7.34 13.34
CA LEU A 169 -7.88 -8.04 12.05
C LEU A 169 -6.76 -7.55 11.11
N ILE A 170 -6.49 -6.24 11.05
CA ILE A 170 -5.37 -5.70 10.26
C ILE A 170 -4.03 -6.32 10.73
N ARG A 171 -3.78 -6.31 12.05
CA ARG A 171 -2.55 -6.89 12.62
C ARG A 171 -2.43 -8.39 12.35
N GLU A 172 -3.54 -9.12 12.47
CA GLU A 172 -3.57 -10.56 12.18
C GLU A 172 -3.30 -10.84 10.71
N ASN A 173 -3.95 -10.11 9.79
CA ASN A 173 -3.73 -10.25 8.36
C ASN A 173 -2.29 -9.87 7.97
N ALA A 174 -1.72 -8.82 8.56
CA ALA A 174 -0.32 -8.45 8.35
C ALA A 174 0.64 -9.59 8.76
N ARG A 175 0.42 -10.22 9.93
CA ARG A 175 1.24 -11.36 10.38
C ARG A 175 1.12 -12.56 9.44
N ARG A 176 -0.11 -12.94 9.05
CA ARG A 176 -0.36 -14.07 8.14
C ARG A 176 0.29 -13.90 6.77
N MET A 177 0.35 -12.65 6.29
CA MET A 177 0.94 -12.33 4.99
C MET A 177 2.41 -11.91 5.08
N HIS A 178 3.02 -12.01 6.27
CA HIS A 178 4.42 -11.65 6.52
C HIS A 178 4.76 -10.22 6.08
N VAL A 179 3.88 -9.25 6.37
CA VAL A 179 4.06 -7.82 6.06
C VAL A 179 4.34 -7.06 7.35
N ASP A 180 5.51 -6.47 7.47
CA ASP A 180 5.96 -5.79 8.70
C ASP A 180 6.12 -4.27 8.55
N ASN A 181 5.95 -3.77 7.33
CA ASN A 181 5.92 -2.34 6.99
C ASN A 181 4.50 -1.74 7.01
N LEU A 182 3.55 -2.43 7.63
CA LEU A 182 2.18 -1.98 7.84
C LEU A 182 2.00 -1.53 9.29
N HIS A 183 1.62 -0.26 9.46
CA HIS A 183 1.41 0.40 10.74
C HIS A 183 -0.07 0.67 10.95
N VAL A 184 -0.63 0.13 12.03
CA VAL A 184 -2.04 0.37 12.39
C VAL A 184 -2.14 1.63 13.22
N ILE A 185 -2.90 2.61 12.71
CA ILE A 185 -3.14 3.91 13.35
C ILE A 185 -4.56 3.92 13.89
N GLU A 186 -4.67 3.99 15.20
CA GLU A 186 -5.95 4.11 15.89
C GLU A 186 -6.51 5.51 15.73
N GLY A 187 -7.75 5.62 15.27
CA GLY A 187 -8.43 6.90 15.16
C GLY A 187 -9.18 7.07 13.86
N MET A 188 -9.62 8.30 13.65
CA MET A 188 -10.41 8.73 12.50
C MET A 188 -9.65 9.82 11.74
N ALA A 189 -9.66 9.74 10.42
CA ALA A 189 -9.17 10.82 9.59
C ALA A 189 -10.21 11.98 9.55
N PRO A 190 -9.76 13.25 9.48
CA PRO A 190 -8.37 13.67 9.23
C PRO A 190 -7.46 13.71 10.47
N GLU A 191 -8.00 13.70 11.68
CA GLU A 191 -7.24 13.93 12.92
C GLU A 191 -6.09 12.91 13.10
N ALA A 192 -6.34 11.64 12.79
CA ALA A 192 -5.33 10.58 12.88
C ALA A 192 -4.19 10.69 11.84
N LEU A 193 -4.29 11.63 10.89
CA LEU A 193 -3.27 11.85 9.87
C LEU A 193 -2.19 12.84 10.32
N GLU A 194 -2.41 13.63 11.36
CA GLU A 194 -1.59 14.80 11.70
C GLU A 194 -0.11 14.47 11.85
N GLU A 195 0.22 13.45 12.64
CA GLU A 195 1.60 13.06 12.97
C GLU A 195 2.25 12.13 11.92
N LEU A 196 1.52 11.71 10.89
CA LEU A 196 2.04 10.80 9.90
C LEU A 196 2.93 11.51 8.88
N PRO A 197 3.92 10.82 8.28
CA PRO A 197 4.73 11.39 7.19
C PRO A 197 3.87 11.71 5.97
N ALA A 198 4.31 12.64 5.10
CA ALA A 198 3.58 12.98 3.89
C ALA A 198 3.35 11.74 3.00
N PRO A 199 2.12 11.45 2.55
CA PRO A 199 1.84 10.27 1.73
C PRO A 199 2.15 10.51 0.25
N ASP A 200 2.66 9.48 -0.44
CA ASP A 200 2.75 9.44 -1.90
C ASP A 200 1.43 8.98 -2.52
N CYS A 201 0.78 8.01 -1.86
CA CYS A 201 -0.48 7.43 -2.31
C CYS A 201 -1.46 7.32 -1.14
N VAL A 202 -2.74 7.53 -1.41
CA VAL A 202 -3.81 7.38 -0.42
C VAL A 202 -4.97 6.60 -1.02
N PHE A 203 -5.37 5.54 -0.33
CA PHE A 203 -6.64 4.87 -0.57
C PHE A 203 -7.67 5.34 0.47
N ILE A 204 -8.91 5.60 0.03
CA ILE A 204 -10.02 5.97 0.91
C ILE A 204 -11.14 4.94 0.74
N GLY A 205 -11.25 4.03 1.72
CA GLY A 205 -12.31 3.02 1.80
C GLY A 205 -13.55 3.50 2.56
N GLY A 206 -13.40 4.55 3.37
CA GLY A 206 -14.49 5.16 4.12
C GLY A 206 -14.11 6.47 4.77
N SER A 207 -14.94 7.51 4.59
CA SER A 207 -14.67 8.88 5.06
C SER A 207 -15.55 9.31 6.24
N LYS A 208 -16.61 8.56 6.55
CA LYS A 208 -17.58 8.94 7.61
C LYS A 208 -18.16 10.35 7.43
N GLY A 209 -18.30 10.81 6.20
CA GLY A 209 -18.83 12.13 5.88
C GLY A 209 -17.79 13.27 5.87
N LYS A 210 -16.52 12.97 6.20
CA LYS A 210 -15.42 13.95 6.28
C LYS A 210 -14.51 13.90 5.04
N LEU A 211 -15.07 13.60 3.85
CA LEU A 211 -14.25 13.36 2.65
C LEU A 211 -13.42 14.59 2.26
N TYR A 212 -14.01 15.77 2.29
CA TYR A 212 -13.34 17.04 1.95
C TYR A 212 -12.20 17.33 2.91
N GLU A 213 -12.45 17.25 4.21
CA GLU A 213 -11.46 17.51 5.26
C GLU A 213 -10.28 16.52 5.18
N ILE A 214 -10.56 15.26 4.81
CA ILE A 214 -9.54 14.23 4.60
C ILE A 214 -8.68 14.59 3.37
N LEU A 215 -9.31 14.91 2.24
CA LEU A 215 -8.61 15.27 1.01
C LEU A 215 -7.75 16.52 1.18
N ASP A 216 -8.27 17.54 1.87
CA ASP A 216 -7.54 18.79 2.17
C ASP A 216 -6.34 18.53 3.08
N ALA A 217 -6.51 17.71 4.13
CA ALA A 217 -5.42 17.34 5.03
C ALA A 217 -4.29 16.59 4.30
N ILE A 218 -4.66 15.66 3.41
CA ILE A 218 -3.72 14.90 2.59
C ILE A 218 -2.98 15.82 1.62
N ARG A 219 -3.71 16.67 0.88
CA ARG A 219 -3.16 17.62 -0.09
C ARG A 219 -2.22 18.62 0.57
N LYS A 220 -2.52 19.06 1.79
CA LYS A 220 -1.65 19.95 2.57
C LYS A 220 -0.30 19.30 2.89
N LYS A 221 -0.29 17.97 3.13
CA LYS A 221 0.95 17.21 3.39
C LYS A 221 1.74 16.95 2.11
N ASN A 222 1.05 16.57 1.04
CA ASN A 222 1.65 16.36 -0.28
C ASN A 222 0.69 16.85 -1.38
N PRO A 223 0.98 17.99 -2.01
CA PRO A 223 0.12 18.52 -3.08
C PRO A 223 0.14 17.68 -4.36
N PHE A 224 1.05 16.70 -4.47
CA PHE A 224 1.17 15.79 -5.61
C PHE A 224 0.72 14.36 -5.29
N VAL A 225 -0.08 14.18 -4.25
CA VAL A 225 -0.51 12.86 -3.79
C VAL A 225 -1.42 12.18 -4.81
N ARG A 226 -1.19 10.88 -5.04
CA ARG A 226 -2.09 10.01 -5.79
C ARG A 226 -3.21 9.53 -4.87
N VAL A 227 -4.46 9.76 -5.25
CA VAL A 227 -5.65 9.36 -4.48
C VAL A 227 -6.44 8.31 -5.25
N VAL A 228 -6.86 7.26 -4.56
CA VAL A 228 -7.84 6.29 -5.05
C VAL A 228 -8.91 6.13 -3.98
N LEU A 229 -10.15 6.16 -4.37
CA LEU A 229 -11.27 5.92 -3.46
C LEU A 229 -12.34 5.03 -4.08
N ASN A 230 -12.99 4.26 -3.23
CA ASN A 230 -14.11 3.42 -3.61
C ASN A 230 -15.43 4.03 -3.10
N ALA A 231 -16.38 4.24 -4.01
CA ALA A 231 -17.70 4.76 -3.69
C ALA A 231 -18.79 3.77 -4.12
N ILE A 232 -19.76 3.56 -3.24
CA ILE A 232 -20.97 2.75 -3.51
C ILE A 232 -22.16 3.65 -3.68
N SER A 233 -22.18 4.81 -3.00
CA SER A 233 -23.30 5.76 -3.03
C SER A 233 -23.07 6.88 -4.05
N LEU A 234 -24.16 7.36 -4.61
CA LEU A 234 -24.14 8.52 -5.51
C LEU A 234 -23.72 9.80 -4.78
N GLU A 235 -24.05 9.92 -3.50
CA GLU A 235 -23.68 11.07 -2.69
C GLU A 235 -22.16 11.20 -2.57
N THR A 236 -21.46 10.08 -2.31
CA THR A 236 -19.99 10.08 -2.28
C THR A 236 -19.40 10.41 -3.64
N MET A 237 -19.98 9.85 -4.73
CA MET A 237 -19.58 10.17 -6.10
C MET A 237 -19.71 11.68 -6.38
N MET A 238 -20.86 12.28 -6.04
CA MET A 238 -21.08 13.70 -6.24
C MET A 238 -20.11 14.57 -5.45
N GLN A 239 -19.79 14.18 -4.20
CA GLN A 239 -18.78 14.87 -3.39
C GLN A 239 -17.40 14.86 -4.07
N VAL A 240 -16.99 13.70 -4.60
CA VAL A 240 -15.69 13.58 -5.28
C VAL A 240 -15.65 14.41 -6.56
N LEU A 241 -16.67 14.30 -7.40
CA LEU A 241 -16.75 15.07 -8.65
C LEU A 241 -16.65 16.57 -8.36
N LYS A 242 -17.43 17.05 -7.39
CA LYS A 242 -17.37 18.45 -6.98
C LYS A 242 -15.97 18.84 -6.47
N TYR A 243 -15.33 17.98 -5.65
CA TYR A 243 -13.97 18.24 -5.17
C TYR A 243 -12.96 18.34 -6.32
N THR A 244 -13.10 17.48 -7.36
CA THR A 244 -12.20 17.50 -8.52
C THR A 244 -12.43 18.71 -9.43
N GLU A 245 -13.63 19.28 -9.46
CA GLU A 245 -13.94 20.52 -10.16
C GLU A 245 -13.41 21.77 -9.43
N GLU A 246 -13.43 21.75 -8.10
CA GLU A 246 -13.01 22.89 -7.25
C GLU A 246 -11.49 22.94 -7.00
N ASN A 247 -10.74 21.90 -7.39
CA ASN A 247 -9.32 21.77 -7.08
C ASN A 247 -8.49 21.42 -8.31
N GLU A 248 -7.22 21.80 -8.31
CA GLU A 248 -6.27 21.41 -9.34
C GLU A 248 -5.95 19.91 -9.24
N ILE A 249 -6.42 19.17 -10.24
CA ILE A 249 -6.36 17.70 -10.30
C ILE A 249 -5.88 17.25 -11.68
N GLU A 250 -5.07 16.23 -11.74
CA GLU A 250 -4.64 15.56 -12.96
C GLU A 250 -5.01 14.08 -12.94
N GLU A 251 -5.06 13.48 -14.12
CA GLU A 251 -5.34 12.07 -14.33
C GLU A 251 -6.61 11.60 -13.59
N ALA A 252 -7.66 12.44 -13.57
CA ALA A 252 -8.93 12.07 -12.98
C ALA A 252 -9.61 10.99 -13.82
N GLU A 253 -9.96 9.88 -13.19
CA GLU A 253 -10.61 8.75 -13.83
C GLU A 253 -11.69 8.18 -12.92
N VAL A 254 -12.83 7.87 -13.47
CA VAL A 254 -13.95 7.20 -12.78
C VAL A 254 -14.28 5.94 -13.55
N ILE A 255 -14.17 4.80 -12.92
CA ILE A 255 -14.58 3.51 -13.49
C ILE A 255 -15.63 2.85 -12.61
N GLN A 256 -16.60 2.18 -13.22
CA GLN A 256 -17.55 1.34 -12.52
C GLN A 256 -17.14 -0.13 -12.65
N VAL A 257 -17.06 -0.81 -11.52
CA VAL A 257 -16.76 -2.25 -11.45
C VAL A 257 -18.00 -3.00 -11.01
N ALA A 258 -18.54 -3.85 -11.89
CA ALA A 258 -19.66 -4.75 -11.60
C ALA A 258 -19.15 -6.20 -11.61
N VAL A 259 -19.30 -6.88 -10.48
CA VAL A 259 -18.82 -8.26 -10.32
C VAL A 259 -20.01 -9.20 -10.14
N SER A 260 -20.00 -10.32 -10.87
CA SER A 260 -20.94 -11.40 -10.63
C SER A 260 -20.16 -12.71 -10.50
N ARG A 261 -20.47 -13.49 -9.47
CA ARG A 261 -19.81 -14.78 -9.20
C ARG A 261 -20.80 -15.94 -9.34
N ALA A 262 -20.38 -17.02 -9.97
CA ALA A 262 -21.20 -18.23 -10.05
C ALA A 262 -21.34 -18.87 -8.66
N LYS A 263 -22.58 -19.16 -8.26
CA LYS A 263 -22.92 -19.87 -7.02
C LYS A 263 -23.70 -21.13 -7.36
N LYS A 264 -23.26 -22.27 -6.83
CA LYS A 264 -23.99 -23.54 -6.97
C LYS A 264 -25.27 -23.50 -6.13
N VAL A 265 -26.41 -23.75 -6.79
CA VAL A 265 -27.73 -23.85 -6.17
C VAL A 265 -28.37 -25.14 -6.67
N GLY A 266 -28.37 -26.17 -5.84
CA GLY A 266 -28.77 -27.52 -6.25
C GLY A 266 -27.87 -28.09 -7.36
N SER A 267 -28.44 -28.43 -8.52
CA SER A 267 -27.72 -28.92 -9.70
C SER A 267 -27.29 -27.81 -10.67
N TYR A 268 -27.64 -26.57 -10.41
CA TYR A 268 -27.39 -25.44 -11.31
C TYR A 268 -26.31 -24.51 -10.76
N HIS A 269 -25.69 -23.71 -11.64
CA HIS A 269 -24.81 -22.60 -11.30
C HIS A 269 -25.53 -21.29 -11.68
N MET A 270 -25.80 -20.47 -10.69
CA MET A 270 -26.46 -19.17 -10.89
C MET A 270 -25.46 -18.04 -10.68
N MET A 271 -25.53 -17.00 -11.52
CA MET A 271 -24.74 -15.80 -11.34
C MET A 271 -25.34 -14.94 -10.22
N ASN A 272 -24.52 -14.65 -9.22
CA ASN A 272 -24.89 -13.75 -8.11
C ASN A 272 -24.14 -12.42 -8.28
N GLY A 273 -24.89 -11.37 -8.65
CA GLY A 273 -24.34 -10.01 -8.78
C GLY A 273 -24.04 -9.39 -7.43
N GLN A 274 -22.93 -8.66 -7.38
CA GLN A 274 -22.58 -7.78 -6.26
C GLN A 274 -22.99 -6.35 -6.59
N ASN A 275 -23.11 -5.48 -5.58
CA ASN A 275 -23.34 -4.07 -5.83
C ASN A 275 -22.17 -3.49 -6.66
N PRO A 276 -22.45 -2.77 -7.75
CA PRO A 276 -21.42 -2.04 -8.47
C PRO A 276 -20.68 -1.07 -7.56
N ILE A 277 -19.39 -0.94 -7.77
CA ILE A 277 -18.53 -0.02 -7.03
C ILE A 277 -17.88 0.93 -8.02
N TYR A 278 -17.88 2.21 -7.71
CA TYR A 278 -17.12 3.20 -8.44
C TYR A 278 -15.71 3.28 -7.84
N VAL A 279 -14.71 3.07 -8.66
CA VAL A 279 -13.29 3.31 -8.32
C VAL A 279 -12.90 4.63 -8.96
N ILE A 280 -12.59 5.62 -8.14
CA ILE A 280 -12.23 6.96 -8.59
C ILE A 280 -10.76 7.17 -8.26
N SER A 281 -10.01 7.68 -9.21
CA SER A 281 -8.58 7.91 -9.01
C SER A 281 -8.16 9.24 -9.64
N PHE A 282 -7.26 9.96 -8.96
CA PHE A 282 -6.69 11.22 -9.44
C PHE A 282 -5.35 11.52 -8.78
N THR A 283 -4.60 12.45 -9.36
CA THR A 283 -3.39 13.02 -8.76
C THR A 283 -3.64 14.48 -8.43
N SER A 284 -3.45 14.87 -7.18
CA SER A 284 -3.58 16.25 -6.74
C SER A 284 -2.45 17.12 -7.30
N ARG A 285 -2.73 18.41 -7.48
CA ARG A 285 -1.75 19.44 -7.85
C ARG A 285 -1.82 20.64 -6.91
N PRO A 286 -0.73 21.39 -6.74
CA PRO A 286 -0.79 22.66 -6.02
C PRO A 286 -1.83 23.58 -6.68
N ALA A 287 -2.50 24.39 -5.85
CA ALA A 287 -3.32 25.46 -6.41
C ALA A 287 -2.46 26.35 -7.33
N LYS A 288 -2.98 26.75 -8.48
CA LYS A 288 -2.32 27.76 -9.29
C LYS A 288 -2.11 28.99 -8.41
N LYS A 289 -0.87 29.53 -8.39
CA LYS A 289 -0.66 30.84 -7.79
C LYS A 289 -1.57 31.80 -8.56
N GLU A 290 -2.41 32.56 -7.85
CA GLU A 290 -3.05 33.70 -8.46
C GLU A 290 -1.92 34.51 -9.10
N ALA A 291 -2.06 34.81 -10.41
CA ALA A 291 -1.09 35.62 -11.11
C ALA A 291 -0.96 36.92 -10.33
N ASP A 292 0.25 37.28 -9.92
CA ASP A 292 0.51 38.55 -9.25
C ASP A 292 0.19 39.65 -10.27
N PRO A 293 -0.84 40.48 -10.03
CA PRO A 293 -1.25 41.50 -11.02
C PRO A 293 -0.16 42.55 -11.30
N GLU A 294 0.94 42.52 -10.55
CA GLU A 294 2.09 43.42 -10.76
C GLU A 294 3.23 42.76 -11.58
N ASN A 295 3.09 41.49 -12.00
CA ASN A 295 4.12 40.79 -12.76
C ASN A 295 3.63 40.60 -14.22
N GLU A 296 3.95 41.58 -15.08
CA GLU A 296 3.58 41.59 -16.50
C GLU A 296 4.13 40.38 -17.32
N ASP A 297 5.07 39.60 -16.77
CA ASP A 297 5.69 38.42 -17.43
C ASP A 297 4.88 37.13 -17.29
N ASP A 298 3.83 37.08 -16.47
CA ASP A 298 3.00 35.88 -16.24
C ASP A 298 1.76 35.78 -17.18
N PHE A 299 1.57 36.74 -18.08
CA PHE A 299 0.48 36.71 -19.06
C PHE A 299 0.91 36.10 -20.39
N VAL A 300 1.07 34.78 -20.42
CA VAL A 300 0.91 34.01 -21.68
C VAL A 300 -0.47 33.36 -21.65
N LEU A 301 -1.47 34.13 -22.04
CA LEU A 301 -2.74 33.59 -22.48
C LEU A 301 -2.51 32.98 -23.88
N GLU A 302 -2.35 31.66 -23.96
CA GLU A 302 -2.75 30.97 -25.18
C GLU A 302 -4.29 31.08 -25.26
N GLU A 303 -4.76 32.11 -25.94
CA GLU A 303 -6.13 32.14 -26.43
C GLU A 303 -6.31 30.96 -27.37
N ILE A 304 -7.01 29.91 -26.90
CA ILE A 304 -7.54 28.88 -27.77
C ILE A 304 -8.60 29.59 -28.63
N ASN A 305 -8.23 29.87 -29.88
CA ASN A 305 -9.13 30.45 -30.85
C ASN A 305 -10.16 29.37 -31.22
N LEU A 306 -11.35 29.44 -30.60
CA LEU A 306 -12.46 28.54 -30.84
C LEU A 306 -12.98 28.56 -32.28
N ASP A 307 -12.53 29.54 -33.10
CA ASP A 307 -12.88 29.67 -34.51
C ASP A 307 -12.04 28.79 -35.45
N GLU A 308 -10.98 28.10 -34.90
CA GLU A 308 -10.10 27.20 -35.67
C GLU A 308 -10.41 25.70 -35.44
N VAL A 309 -11.39 25.36 -34.60
CA VAL A 309 -11.82 23.97 -34.43
C VAL A 309 -12.78 23.61 -35.58
N GLU A 310 -12.27 22.93 -36.60
CA GLU A 310 -13.08 22.39 -37.69
C GLU A 310 -14.15 21.42 -37.12
N PRO A 311 -15.39 21.47 -37.61
CA PRO A 311 -16.49 20.63 -37.11
C PRO A 311 -16.26 19.11 -37.27
N GLU A 312 -15.26 18.69 -38.02
CA GLU A 312 -14.92 17.27 -38.28
C GLU A 312 -14.23 16.58 -37.08
N ASP A 313 -13.59 17.33 -36.18
CA ASP A 313 -12.93 16.76 -35.02
C ASP A 313 -13.89 16.37 -33.85
N MET A 314 -15.16 16.80 -33.93
CA MET A 314 -16.17 16.48 -32.89
C MET A 314 -17.01 15.24 -33.18
N THR A 315 -16.82 14.56 -34.31
CA THR A 315 -17.68 13.44 -34.74
C THR A 315 -16.93 12.09 -34.91
N GLY A 316 -15.61 12.04 -34.69
CA GLY A 316 -14.78 10.90 -35.10
C GLY A 316 -14.88 9.66 -34.23
N ASP A 317 -14.99 9.76 -32.90
CA ASP A 317 -14.72 8.64 -32.01
C ASP A 317 -15.90 8.11 -31.19
N ILE A 318 -17.11 8.71 -31.30
CA ILE A 318 -18.24 8.27 -30.45
C ILE A 318 -19.16 7.24 -31.16
N VAL A 319 -19.10 7.10 -32.48
CA VAL A 319 -20.05 6.28 -33.23
C VAL A 319 -19.50 4.91 -33.64
N GLU A 320 -18.19 4.68 -33.68
CA GLU A 320 -17.63 3.37 -34.05
C GLU A 320 -17.59 2.33 -32.95
N ASP A 321 -17.65 2.72 -31.66
CA ASP A 321 -17.59 1.80 -30.54
C ASP A 321 -18.93 1.22 -30.05
N ILE A 322 -20.07 1.67 -30.64
CA ILE A 322 -21.41 1.17 -30.28
C ILE A 322 -21.89 0.03 -31.20
N THR A 323 -21.18 -0.27 -32.31
CA THR A 323 -21.59 -1.27 -33.31
C THR A 323 -20.62 -2.42 -33.54
N LYS A 324 -19.73 -2.72 -32.55
CA LYS A 324 -18.94 -3.96 -32.61
C LYS A 324 -19.18 -4.84 -31.41
#